data_5db52dc212d03c1561e6adf50186cfad
#
_entry.id   5db52dc212d03c1561e6adf50186cfad
#
_cell.length_a   1.000
_cell.length_b   1.000
_cell.length_c   1.000
_cell.angle_alpha   90.00
_cell.angle_beta   90.00
_cell.angle_gamma   90.00
#
_symmetry.space_group_name_H-M   'P 1'
#
loop_
_entity.id
_entity.type
_entity.pdbx_description
1 polymer ?
#
loop_
_entity_poly.entity_id
_entity_poly.type
_entity_poly.pdbx_seq_one_letter_code
_entity_poly.pdbx_strand_id
1 'polypeptide(L)'
;YGDVPHVVTNLELERIFSGTGPSSGALVRPLDGKPIEKIAWLQCVGSRDLQCNADYCSSICCMIAIKEALLAKKLGGAHVDTTLYYMDMRSYGKSFQRYRDAAESEHQVKFERARVHTVSSDAITGDPVIRYVRTDGSLKNEIFDLVVLSVGQRPVPGNQQVSTLTDVSLNQWGFVETEPFSPAATEKAGVVVGGSFSGLKDISESVIHASAAALEASRVMHASGGSLAIEPEPEPELRAVSREDPRILVAVCTCSGSLTTPADAEGWTRRLQQDPCVEQVVFMEHACTQTGWEELVATARKSAVNRVLLAACHPYLFVRKLKEMGRALLLDPALLDAVDIRLPRQTPCTESPPNATAGDVPENKGLE
;
A
#
# COMPACT_ATOMS: atom_id res chain seq x y z
N TYR A 1 -17.80 -13.76 13.82
CA TYR A 1 -17.83 -12.75 12.77
C TYR A 1 -19.16 -12.83 12.02
N GLY A 2 -19.82 -11.68 11.84
CA GLY A 2 -21.16 -11.61 11.25
C GLY A 2 -22.32 -11.72 12.24
N ASP A 3 -22.14 -12.40 13.35
CA ASP A 3 -23.19 -12.60 14.37
C ASP A 3 -23.12 -11.55 15.49
N VAL A 4 -21.93 -11.14 15.89
CA VAL A 4 -21.71 -10.13 16.94
C VAL A 4 -21.49 -8.77 16.30
N PRO A 5 -22.30 -7.75 16.61
CA PRO A 5 -22.11 -6.40 16.13
C PRO A 5 -20.73 -5.85 16.49
N HIS A 6 -20.21 -4.96 15.64
CA HIS A 6 -18.93 -4.30 15.86
C HIS A 6 -17.71 -5.24 15.99
N VAL A 7 -17.79 -6.43 15.40
CA VAL A 7 -16.65 -7.32 15.18
C VAL A 7 -16.28 -7.25 13.70
N VAL A 8 -15.09 -6.74 13.42
CA VAL A 8 -14.58 -6.52 12.05
C VAL A 8 -13.27 -7.26 11.85
N THR A 9 -12.87 -7.46 10.60
CA THR A 9 -11.52 -7.92 10.26
C THR A 9 -10.55 -6.74 10.23
N ASN A 10 -9.25 -7.01 10.33
CA ASN A 10 -8.21 -5.98 10.14
C ASN A 10 -8.30 -5.31 8.77
N LEU A 11 -8.70 -6.01 7.71
CA LEU A 11 -8.92 -5.44 6.38
C LEU A 11 -10.08 -4.43 6.36
N GLU A 12 -11.16 -4.73 7.06
CA GLU A 12 -12.29 -3.81 7.22
C GLU A 12 -11.91 -2.58 8.06
N LEU A 13 -11.11 -2.78 9.11
CA LEU A 13 -10.59 -1.66 9.90
C LEU A 13 -9.69 -0.74 9.07
N GLU A 14 -8.79 -1.28 8.27
CA GLU A 14 -7.97 -0.49 7.33
C GLU A 14 -8.86 0.29 6.35
N ARG A 15 -9.99 -0.28 5.95
CA ARG A 15 -10.96 0.42 5.11
C ARG A 15 -11.66 1.54 5.86
N ILE A 16 -11.97 1.39 7.14
CA ILE A 16 -12.51 2.46 8.00
C ILE A 16 -11.49 3.59 8.16
N PHE A 17 -10.21 3.27 8.36
CA PHE A 17 -9.14 4.26 8.49
C PHE A 17 -8.85 5.05 7.20
N SER A 18 -9.25 4.51 6.06
CA SER A 18 -9.00 5.16 4.77
C SER A 18 -9.85 6.41 4.59
N GLY A 19 -9.23 7.51 4.12
CA GLY A 19 -9.95 8.73 3.75
C GLY A 19 -10.99 8.54 2.64
N THR A 20 -10.87 7.44 1.84
CA THR A 20 -11.85 7.01 0.84
C THR A 20 -12.75 5.89 1.36
N GLY A 21 -12.67 5.58 2.64
CA GLY A 21 -13.48 4.57 3.32
C GLY A 21 -14.89 5.05 3.67
N PRO A 22 -15.70 4.16 4.25
CA PRO A 22 -17.10 4.45 4.54
C PRO A 22 -17.30 5.59 5.55
N SER A 23 -16.32 5.84 6.42
CA SER A 23 -16.33 6.91 7.43
C SER A 23 -15.43 8.10 7.08
N SER A 24 -14.90 8.16 5.84
CA SER A 24 -13.96 9.20 5.41
C SER A 24 -12.73 9.33 6.33
N GLY A 25 -12.28 8.21 6.90
CA GLY A 25 -11.14 8.14 7.81
C GLY A 25 -11.46 8.47 9.27
N ALA A 26 -12.73 8.72 9.63
CA ALA A 26 -13.12 8.89 11.02
C ALA A 26 -13.17 7.55 11.76
N LEU A 27 -12.66 7.53 13.00
CA LEU A 27 -12.69 6.34 13.85
C LEU A 27 -14.06 6.21 14.52
N VAL A 28 -14.99 5.58 13.80
CA VAL A 28 -16.36 5.38 14.23
C VAL A 28 -16.83 3.94 14.06
N ARG A 29 -17.79 3.52 14.85
CA ARG A 29 -18.40 2.19 14.79
C ARG A 29 -19.13 1.99 13.45
N PRO A 30 -18.97 0.84 12.78
CA PRO A 30 -19.50 0.64 11.43
C PRO A 30 -21.02 0.71 11.31
N LEU A 31 -21.76 0.27 12.35
CA LEU A 31 -23.20 0.11 12.26
C LEU A 31 -23.98 1.34 12.74
N ASP A 32 -23.48 2.06 13.75
CA ASP A 32 -24.22 3.16 14.38
C ASP A 32 -23.49 4.53 14.34
N GLY A 33 -22.26 4.56 13.80
CA GLY A 33 -21.48 5.78 13.62
C GLY A 33 -20.98 6.43 14.91
N LYS A 34 -21.13 5.77 16.08
CA LYS A 34 -20.62 6.30 17.34
C LYS A 34 -19.11 6.33 17.36
N PRO A 35 -18.47 7.29 18.05
CA PRO A 35 -17.03 7.28 18.28
C PRO A 35 -16.58 5.98 18.95
N ILE A 36 -15.36 5.53 18.59
CA ILE A 36 -14.71 4.38 19.22
C ILE A 36 -13.74 4.90 20.27
N GLU A 37 -13.97 4.51 21.53
CA GLU A 37 -13.11 4.85 22.67
C GLU A 37 -12.30 3.64 23.14
N LYS A 38 -12.82 2.41 22.91
CA LYS A 38 -12.18 1.18 23.35
C LYS A 38 -12.20 0.11 22.27
N ILE A 39 -11.01 -0.29 21.83
CA ILE A 39 -10.82 -1.23 20.70
C ILE A 39 -9.88 -2.37 21.08
N ALA A 40 -10.19 -3.59 20.64
CA ALA A 40 -9.37 -4.77 20.86
C ALA A 40 -8.99 -5.45 19.54
N TRP A 41 -7.77 -6.01 19.48
CA TRP A 41 -7.31 -6.88 18.40
C TRP A 41 -7.11 -8.31 18.91
N LEU A 42 -7.73 -9.27 18.23
CA LEU A 42 -7.54 -10.70 18.49
C LEU A 42 -6.54 -11.27 17.47
N GLN A 43 -5.38 -11.70 17.96
CA GLN A 43 -4.33 -12.22 17.10
C GLN A 43 -4.55 -13.68 16.72
N CYS A 44 -3.96 -14.10 15.60
CA CYS A 44 -3.95 -15.49 15.09
C CYS A 44 -5.33 -16.04 14.69
N VAL A 45 -6.27 -15.17 14.30
CA VAL A 45 -7.56 -15.63 13.79
C VAL A 45 -7.37 -16.37 12.47
N GLY A 46 -7.76 -17.65 12.43
CA GLY A 46 -7.57 -18.51 11.25
C GLY A 46 -6.10 -18.85 10.93
N SER A 47 -5.18 -18.67 11.90
CA SER A 47 -3.76 -19.04 11.82
C SER A 47 -3.34 -19.72 13.12
N ARG A 48 -2.32 -20.60 13.06
CA ARG A 48 -1.84 -21.37 14.20
C ARG A 48 -2.97 -22.22 14.84
N ASP A 49 -3.84 -22.73 13.98
CA ASP A 49 -5.04 -23.48 14.36
C ASP A 49 -5.19 -24.71 13.46
N LEU A 50 -5.08 -25.87 14.09
CA LEU A 50 -5.24 -27.18 13.42
C LEU A 50 -6.67 -27.38 12.88
N GLN A 51 -7.69 -26.84 13.58
CA GLN A 51 -9.09 -26.97 13.14
C GLN A 51 -9.35 -26.25 11.82
N CYS A 52 -8.57 -25.20 11.56
CA CYS A 52 -8.66 -24.42 10.34
C CYS A 52 -7.72 -24.93 9.23
N ASN A 53 -7.02 -26.05 9.43
CA ASN A 53 -5.94 -26.52 8.55
C ASN A 53 -4.90 -25.42 8.25
N ALA A 54 -4.51 -24.70 9.29
CA ALA A 54 -3.60 -23.55 9.22
C ALA A 54 -2.75 -23.48 10.50
N ASP A 55 -2.00 -24.55 10.78
CA ASP A 55 -1.09 -24.65 11.93
C ASP A 55 0.18 -23.81 11.81
N TYR A 56 0.27 -23.01 10.74
CA TYR A 56 1.34 -22.05 10.48
C TYR A 56 1.02 -20.63 10.99
N CYS A 57 2.05 -19.82 11.18
CA CYS A 57 1.92 -18.38 11.45
C CYS A 57 1.88 -17.59 10.15
N SER A 58 0.95 -16.65 10.03
CA SER A 58 0.83 -15.76 8.87
C SER A 58 1.89 -14.65 8.81
N SER A 59 2.80 -14.55 9.77
CA SER A 59 3.95 -13.63 9.90
C SER A 59 3.64 -12.14 10.01
N ILE A 60 2.57 -11.64 9.42
CA ILE A 60 2.28 -10.20 9.27
C ILE A 60 1.31 -9.64 10.32
N CYS A 61 0.44 -10.48 10.92
CA CYS A 61 -0.70 -10.03 11.72
C CYS A 61 -0.30 -9.19 12.93
N CYS A 62 0.80 -9.56 13.62
CA CYS A 62 1.25 -8.84 14.81
C CYS A 62 1.66 -7.39 14.48
N MET A 63 2.42 -7.21 13.42
CA MET A 63 2.88 -5.88 13.01
C MET A 63 1.75 -5.02 12.46
N ILE A 64 0.80 -5.62 11.73
CA ILE A 64 -0.40 -4.93 11.26
C ILE A 64 -1.22 -4.43 12.45
N ALA A 65 -1.50 -5.29 13.46
CA ALA A 65 -2.29 -4.90 14.61
C ALA A 65 -1.61 -3.79 15.45
N ILE A 66 -0.29 -3.82 15.62
CA ILE A 66 0.45 -2.75 16.29
C ILE A 66 0.30 -1.42 15.52
N LYS A 67 0.49 -1.45 14.20
CA LYS A 67 0.29 -0.27 13.33
C LYS A 67 -1.14 0.27 13.43
N GLU A 68 -2.13 -0.61 13.38
CA GLU A 68 -3.55 -0.25 13.47
C GLU A 68 -3.89 0.37 14.83
N ALA A 69 -3.33 -0.18 15.93
CA ALA A 69 -3.53 0.38 17.27
C ALA A 69 -2.95 1.80 17.40
N LEU A 70 -1.77 2.03 16.85
CA LEU A 70 -1.16 3.36 16.79
C LEU A 70 -1.96 4.32 15.92
N LEU A 71 -2.46 3.84 14.78
CA LEU A 71 -3.29 4.63 13.88
C LEU A 71 -4.64 4.97 14.50
N ALA A 72 -5.26 4.05 15.25
CA ALA A 72 -6.49 4.31 16.01
C ALA A 72 -6.30 5.46 17.01
N LYS A 73 -5.19 5.46 17.76
CA LYS A 73 -4.83 6.56 18.66
C LYS A 73 -4.55 7.87 17.94
N LYS A 74 -3.96 7.81 16.75
CA LYS A 74 -3.70 9.01 15.94
C LYS A 74 -5.01 9.63 15.40
N LEU A 75 -5.97 8.82 15.00
CA LEU A 75 -7.24 9.28 14.42
C LEU A 75 -8.28 9.64 15.48
N GLY A 76 -8.41 8.81 16.52
CA GLY A 76 -9.39 9.01 17.58
C GLY A 76 -8.89 9.82 18.77
N GLY A 77 -7.60 10.06 18.86
CA GLY A 77 -6.95 10.74 20.00
C GLY A 77 -6.24 9.77 20.96
N ALA A 78 -5.32 10.30 21.75
CA ALA A 78 -4.51 9.52 22.69
C ALA A 78 -5.33 8.78 23.77
N HIS A 79 -6.56 9.24 24.02
CA HIS A 79 -7.48 8.65 25.00
C HIS A 79 -8.09 7.31 24.55
N VAL A 80 -8.04 6.99 23.26
CA VAL A 80 -8.55 5.70 22.76
C VAL A 80 -7.80 4.55 23.42
N ASP A 81 -8.53 3.70 24.10
CA ASP A 81 -8.00 2.51 24.78
C ASP A 81 -7.82 1.38 23.76
N THR A 82 -6.58 0.93 23.59
CA THR A 82 -6.20 -0.08 22.58
C THR A 82 -5.59 -1.29 23.27
N THR A 83 -6.13 -2.50 23.01
CA THR A 83 -5.64 -3.74 23.61
C THR A 83 -5.43 -4.81 22.56
N LEU A 84 -4.22 -5.39 22.50
CA LEU A 84 -3.89 -6.52 21.65
C LEU A 84 -3.86 -7.81 22.49
N TYR A 85 -4.73 -8.76 22.15
CA TYR A 85 -4.74 -10.11 22.75
C TYR A 85 -3.91 -11.06 21.90
N TYR A 86 -2.87 -11.66 22.46
CA TYR A 86 -1.89 -12.46 21.72
C TYR A 86 -1.42 -13.69 22.51
N MET A 87 -0.98 -14.72 21.79
CA MET A 87 -0.33 -15.89 22.41
C MET A 87 1.17 -15.66 22.60
N ASP A 88 1.85 -15.23 21.55
CA ASP A 88 3.22 -14.71 21.50
C ASP A 88 3.32 -13.63 20.42
N MET A 89 3.98 -12.54 20.72
CA MET A 89 4.16 -11.43 19.79
C MET A 89 5.33 -11.73 18.85
N ARG A 90 5.06 -11.66 17.54
CA ARG A 90 6.06 -11.96 16.51
C ARG A 90 6.44 -10.68 15.76
N SER A 91 7.27 -9.88 16.43
CA SER A 91 7.87 -8.66 15.88
C SER A 91 9.36 -8.91 15.67
N TYR A 92 9.69 -9.68 14.63
CA TYR A 92 11.06 -10.08 14.35
C TYR A 92 11.85 -8.96 13.67
N GLY A 93 13.11 -8.80 14.07
CA GLY A 93 14.01 -7.78 13.56
C GLY A 93 14.12 -6.56 14.48
N LYS A 94 15.24 -5.87 14.37
CA LYS A 94 15.60 -4.75 15.27
C LYS A 94 14.58 -3.62 15.27
N SER A 95 14.10 -3.22 14.09
CA SER A 95 13.15 -2.12 13.96
C SER A 95 11.75 -2.51 14.43
N PHE A 96 11.32 -3.73 14.18
CA PHE A 96 9.98 -4.20 14.54
C PHE A 96 9.82 -4.37 16.05
N GLN A 97 10.87 -4.88 16.72
CA GLN A 97 10.86 -4.96 18.19
C GLN A 97 10.79 -3.55 18.79
N ARG A 98 11.62 -2.61 18.34
CA ARG A 98 11.57 -1.20 18.80
C ARG A 98 10.20 -0.58 18.57
N TYR A 99 9.58 -0.85 17.43
CA TYR A 99 8.25 -0.34 17.10
C TYR A 99 7.19 -0.87 18.07
N ARG A 100 7.25 -2.15 18.42
CA ARG A 100 6.40 -2.77 19.44
C ARG A 100 6.63 -2.13 20.82
N ASP A 101 7.89 -1.97 21.22
CA ASP A 101 8.26 -1.43 22.53
C ASP A 101 7.83 0.05 22.65
N ALA A 102 7.99 0.85 21.61
CA ALA A 102 7.48 2.21 21.54
C ALA A 102 5.94 2.28 21.60
N ALA A 103 5.24 1.35 20.93
CA ALA A 103 3.79 1.28 21.01
C ALA A 103 3.30 1.06 22.45
N GLU A 104 3.98 0.23 23.22
CA GLU A 104 3.65 -0.01 24.63
C GLU A 104 4.06 1.17 25.54
N SER A 105 5.32 1.61 25.47
CA SER A 105 5.89 2.57 26.42
C SER A 105 5.49 4.02 26.14
N GLU A 106 5.44 4.44 24.88
CA GLU A 106 5.20 5.83 24.49
C GLU A 106 3.73 6.09 24.16
N HIS A 107 3.07 5.09 23.55
CA HIS A 107 1.69 5.22 23.08
C HIS A 107 0.66 4.47 23.93
N GLN A 108 1.10 3.77 24.99
CA GLN A 108 0.20 3.10 25.93
C GLN A 108 -0.73 2.08 25.25
N VAL A 109 -0.27 1.41 24.22
CA VAL A 109 -0.94 0.26 23.63
C VAL A 109 -0.82 -0.91 24.61
N LYS A 110 -1.94 -1.49 25.01
CA LYS A 110 -1.96 -2.62 25.96
C LYS A 110 -1.71 -3.92 25.23
N PHE A 111 -0.80 -4.73 25.77
CA PHE A 111 -0.48 -6.05 25.28
C PHE A 111 -0.91 -7.10 26.30
N GLU A 112 -2.03 -7.79 26.06
CA GLU A 112 -2.56 -8.82 26.97
C GLU A 112 -2.22 -10.22 26.43
N ARG A 113 -1.35 -10.94 27.13
CA ARG A 113 -1.01 -12.30 26.74
C ARG A 113 -2.10 -13.29 27.17
N ALA A 114 -3.02 -13.53 26.26
CA ALA A 114 -4.12 -14.45 26.46
C ALA A 114 -4.56 -15.06 25.13
N ARG A 115 -5.03 -16.30 25.17
CA ARG A 115 -5.82 -16.86 24.07
C ARG A 115 -7.29 -16.58 24.37
N VAL A 116 -7.91 -15.70 23.60
CA VAL A 116 -9.33 -15.41 23.71
C VAL A 116 -10.12 -16.62 23.28
N HIS A 117 -11.02 -17.05 24.14
CA HIS A 117 -11.82 -18.25 23.89
C HIS A 117 -13.07 -17.94 23.06
N THR A 118 -13.73 -16.83 23.37
CA THR A 118 -14.96 -16.44 22.69
C THR A 118 -15.17 -14.93 22.72
N VAL A 119 -15.89 -14.45 21.72
CA VAL A 119 -16.48 -13.11 21.67
C VAL A 119 -18.00 -13.28 21.65
N SER A 120 -18.70 -12.59 22.53
CA SER A 120 -20.15 -12.58 22.60
C SER A 120 -20.67 -11.15 22.58
N SER A 121 -21.96 -10.95 22.42
CA SER A 121 -22.60 -9.64 22.60
C SER A 121 -22.98 -9.43 24.04
N ASP A 122 -22.84 -8.21 24.55
CA ASP A 122 -23.46 -7.78 25.78
C ASP A 122 -25.01 -7.78 25.65
N ALA A 123 -25.70 -8.29 26.63
CA ALA A 123 -27.16 -8.48 26.56
C ALA A 123 -27.96 -7.16 26.56
N ILE A 124 -27.35 -6.06 27.03
CA ILE A 124 -27.98 -4.76 27.17
C ILE A 124 -27.59 -3.82 26.04
N THR A 125 -26.28 -3.70 25.78
CA THR A 125 -25.75 -2.74 24.81
C THR A 125 -25.56 -3.33 23.42
N GLY A 126 -25.47 -4.66 23.32
CA GLY A 126 -25.09 -5.36 22.06
C GLY A 126 -23.61 -5.29 21.73
N ASP A 127 -22.80 -4.63 22.55
CA ASP A 127 -21.37 -4.43 22.30
C ASP A 127 -20.59 -5.75 22.44
N PRO A 128 -19.45 -5.90 21.72
CA PRO A 128 -18.65 -7.11 21.83
C PRO A 128 -18.00 -7.26 23.21
N VAL A 129 -18.16 -8.46 23.77
CA VAL A 129 -17.56 -8.88 25.05
C VAL A 129 -16.49 -9.93 24.77
N ILE A 130 -15.27 -9.64 25.19
CA ILE A 130 -14.16 -10.60 25.14
C ILE A 130 -14.06 -11.31 26.48
N ARG A 131 -14.11 -12.65 26.43
CA ARG A 131 -13.90 -13.51 27.60
C ARG A 131 -12.55 -14.22 27.49
N TYR A 132 -11.69 -14.02 28.49
CA TYR A 132 -10.35 -14.60 28.51
C TYR A 132 -9.89 -14.92 29.92
N VAL A 133 -8.86 -15.76 30.00
CA VAL A 133 -8.17 -16.11 31.26
C VAL A 133 -6.84 -15.37 31.28
N ARG A 134 -6.60 -14.64 32.36
CA ARG A 134 -5.30 -13.97 32.60
C ARG A 134 -4.21 -14.97 32.99
N THR A 135 -2.97 -14.49 32.96
CA THR A 135 -1.79 -15.26 33.36
C THR A 135 -1.86 -15.72 34.84
N ASP A 136 -2.58 -15.02 35.70
CA ASP A 136 -2.85 -15.40 37.10
C ASP A 136 -3.96 -16.43 37.26
N GLY A 137 -4.57 -16.89 36.16
CA GLY A 137 -5.68 -17.84 36.15
C GLY A 137 -7.06 -17.22 36.35
N SER A 138 -7.19 -15.92 36.58
CA SER A 138 -8.47 -15.24 36.77
C SER A 138 -9.21 -15.09 35.43
N LEU A 139 -10.53 -15.34 35.48
CA LEU A 139 -11.42 -15.13 34.32
C LEU A 139 -11.83 -13.66 34.26
N LYS A 140 -11.71 -13.06 33.08
CA LYS A 140 -12.13 -11.67 32.83
C LYS A 140 -13.11 -11.62 31.65
N ASN A 141 -14.14 -10.78 31.80
CA ASN A 141 -15.02 -10.33 30.73
C ASN A 141 -14.79 -8.83 30.52
N GLU A 142 -14.62 -8.40 29.29
CA GLU A 142 -14.32 -7.02 28.99
C GLU A 142 -15.10 -6.57 27.75
N ILE A 143 -15.82 -5.45 27.87
CA ILE A 143 -16.64 -4.87 26.81
C ILE A 143 -15.79 -3.91 25.99
N PHE A 144 -15.99 -3.91 24.67
CA PHE A 144 -15.29 -3.06 23.71
C PHE A 144 -16.30 -2.41 22.76
N ASP A 145 -15.96 -1.23 22.23
CA ASP A 145 -16.75 -0.58 21.17
C ASP A 145 -16.52 -1.26 19.82
N LEU A 146 -15.30 -1.81 19.62
CA LEU A 146 -14.93 -2.52 18.41
C LEU A 146 -13.96 -3.65 18.75
N VAL A 147 -14.17 -4.81 18.13
CA VAL A 147 -13.24 -5.94 18.17
C VAL A 147 -12.74 -6.23 16.76
N VAL A 148 -11.42 -6.29 16.59
CA VAL A 148 -10.76 -6.52 15.33
C VAL A 148 -10.16 -7.93 15.30
N LEU A 149 -10.56 -8.69 14.32
CA LEU A 149 -9.99 -10.01 14.04
C LEU A 149 -8.76 -9.87 13.16
N SER A 150 -7.57 -10.13 13.71
CA SER A 150 -6.32 -10.15 12.96
C SER A 150 -6.23 -11.42 12.13
N VAL A 151 -6.91 -11.40 10.98
CA VAL A 151 -6.91 -12.52 10.04
C VAL A 151 -5.57 -12.62 9.32
N GLY A 152 -5.16 -13.84 9.04
CA GLY A 152 -3.86 -14.12 8.42
C GLY A 152 -3.94 -14.27 6.90
N GLN A 153 -2.85 -14.79 6.35
CA GLN A 153 -2.76 -15.13 4.93
C GLN A 153 -3.11 -16.61 4.72
N ARG A 154 -3.71 -16.88 3.58
CA ARG A 154 -3.96 -18.24 3.10
C ARG A 154 -3.57 -18.36 1.63
N PRO A 155 -3.24 -19.58 1.18
CA PRO A 155 -3.09 -19.82 -0.26
C PRO A 155 -4.41 -19.52 -0.97
N VAL A 156 -4.31 -18.94 -2.17
CA VAL A 156 -5.50 -18.66 -2.97
C VAL A 156 -6.09 -19.95 -3.54
N PRO A 157 -7.42 -20.05 -3.71
CA PRO A 157 -8.04 -21.27 -4.24
C PRO A 157 -7.53 -21.69 -5.62
N GLY A 158 -7.03 -20.74 -6.43
CA GLY A 158 -6.47 -21.00 -7.76
C GLY A 158 -5.11 -21.70 -7.77
N ASN A 159 -4.42 -21.83 -6.61
CA ASN A 159 -3.08 -22.45 -6.55
C ASN A 159 -3.09 -23.88 -7.10
N GLN A 160 -4.14 -24.66 -6.82
CA GLN A 160 -4.27 -26.02 -7.34
C GLN A 160 -4.33 -26.05 -8.87
N GLN A 161 -5.05 -25.09 -9.47
CA GLN A 161 -5.14 -25.01 -10.92
C GLN A 161 -3.80 -24.62 -11.54
N VAL A 162 -3.10 -23.63 -10.93
CA VAL A 162 -1.77 -23.22 -11.40
C VAL A 162 -0.79 -24.37 -11.26
N SER A 163 -0.78 -25.09 -10.12
CA SER A 163 0.02 -26.30 -9.91
C SER A 163 -0.18 -27.33 -11.02
N THR A 164 -1.42 -27.64 -11.35
CA THR A 164 -1.75 -28.59 -12.42
C THR A 164 -1.26 -28.12 -13.79
N LEU A 165 -1.41 -26.81 -14.10
CA LEU A 165 -0.98 -26.26 -15.39
C LEU A 165 0.54 -26.17 -15.55
N THR A 166 1.27 -25.95 -14.46
CA THR A 166 2.73 -25.78 -14.47
C THR A 166 3.49 -27.02 -14.04
N ASP A 167 2.77 -28.06 -13.64
CA ASP A 167 3.33 -29.34 -13.16
C ASP A 167 4.30 -29.12 -11.97
N VAL A 168 3.89 -28.30 -10.98
CA VAL A 168 4.63 -28.05 -9.75
C VAL A 168 3.86 -28.58 -8.55
N SER A 169 4.58 -29.12 -7.55
CA SER A 169 3.97 -29.65 -6.34
C SER A 169 3.54 -28.56 -5.36
N LEU A 170 2.44 -28.84 -4.63
CA LEU A 170 2.00 -28.03 -3.50
C LEU A 170 2.25 -28.78 -2.20
N ASN A 171 2.66 -28.05 -1.16
CA ASN A 171 2.75 -28.61 0.19
C ASN A 171 1.36 -28.84 0.81
N GLN A 172 1.34 -29.42 2.02
CA GLN A 172 0.09 -29.75 2.75
C GLN A 172 -0.86 -28.59 2.97
N TRP A 173 -0.38 -27.34 2.90
CA TRP A 173 -1.19 -26.14 3.07
C TRP A 173 -1.61 -25.49 1.74
N GLY A 174 -1.12 -25.97 0.61
CA GLY A 174 -1.44 -25.46 -0.72
C GLY A 174 -0.51 -24.35 -1.22
N PHE A 175 0.68 -24.19 -0.63
CA PHE A 175 1.76 -23.37 -1.18
C PHE A 175 2.66 -24.22 -2.06
N VAL A 176 3.27 -23.60 -3.07
CA VAL A 176 4.23 -24.30 -3.95
C VAL A 176 5.46 -24.76 -3.16
N GLU A 177 5.84 -26.01 -3.35
CA GLU A 177 7.09 -26.52 -2.83
C GLU A 177 8.28 -25.96 -3.61
N THR A 178 9.35 -25.64 -2.90
CA THR A 178 10.58 -25.09 -3.46
C THR A 178 11.78 -25.93 -3.03
N GLU A 179 12.87 -25.81 -3.78
CA GLU A 179 14.14 -26.46 -3.43
C GLU A 179 14.65 -25.95 -2.06
N PRO A 180 15.16 -26.82 -1.18
CA PRO A 180 15.53 -26.44 0.20
C PRO A 180 16.53 -25.28 0.31
N PHE A 181 17.47 -25.17 -0.65
CA PHE A 181 18.50 -24.13 -0.66
C PHE A 181 18.32 -23.09 -1.78
N SER A 182 17.21 -23.16 -2.51
CA SER A 182 16.86 -22.25 -3.58
C SER A 182 15.37 -21.89 -3.50
N PRO A 183 14.98 -21.00 -2.57
CA PRO A 183 13.58 -20.78 -2.22
C PRO A 183 12.72 -20.22 -3.35
N ALA A 184 13.32 -19.83 -4.47
CA ALA A 184 12.62 -19.38 -5.67
C ALA A 184 12.58 -20.44 -6.78
N ALA A 185 13.34 -21.54 -6.68
CA ALA A 185 13.33 -22.63 -7.64
C ALA A 185 12.29 -23.70 -7.26
N THR A 186 11.59 -24.22 -8.24
CA THR A 186 10.70 -25.36 -8.10
C THR A 186 11.39 -26.63 -8.63
N GLU A 187 10.82 -27.79 -8.36
CA GLU A 187 11.25 -29.07 -8.95
C GLU A 187 11.14 -29.10 -10.48
N LYS A 188 10.33 -28.19 -11.06
CA LYS A 188 10.13 -28.08 -12.50
C LYS A 188 11.13 -27.10 -13.10
N ALA A 189 12.03 -27.60 -13.92
CA ALA A 189 13.03 -26.79 -14.61
C ALA A 189 12.37 -25.65 -15.43
N GLY A 190 12.85 -24.43 -15.23
CA GLY A 190 12.34 -23.23 -15.89
C GLY A 190 11.10 -22.63 -15.24
N VAL A 191 10.52 -23.24 -14.20
CA VAL A 191 9.45 -22.68 -13.40
C VAL A 191 10.02 -22.13 -12.10
N VAL A 192 9.94 -20.83 -11.91
CA VAL A 192 10.39 -20.13 -10.70
C VAL A 192 9.22 -19.49 -10.01
N VAL A 193 9.32 -19.29 -8.70
CA VAL A 193 8.25 -18.75 -7.87
C VAL A 193 8.71 -17.55 -7.08
N GLY A 194 7.84 -16.53 -6.98
CA GLY A 194 8.08 -15.31 -6.22
C GLY A 194 6.92 -14.97 -5.29
N GLY A 195 7.23 -14.27 -4.19
CA GLY A 195 6.24 -13.80 -3.23
C GLY A 195 5.55 -14.90 -2.43
N SER A 196 4.31 -14.65 -2.03
CA SER A 196 3.55 -15.51 -1.11
C SER A 196 3.00 -16.82 -1.73
N PHE A 197 3.24 -17.08 -2.99
CA PHE A 197 2.83 -18.32 -3.64
C PHE A 197 3.58 -19.56 -3.08
N SER A 198 4.84 -19.38 -2.67
CA SER A 198 5.65 -20.45 -2.03
C SER A 198 5.61 -20.44 -0.50
N GLY A 199 4.82 -19.56 0.10
CA GLY A 199 4.70 -19.43 1.55
C GLY A 199 4.44 -18.01 1.99
N LEU A 200 4.08 -17.88 3.23
CA LEU A 200 3.71 -16.59 3.82
C LEU A 200 4.93 -15.68 3.95
N LYS A 201 4.78 -14.45 3.51
CA LYS A 201 5.85 -13.44 3.48
C LYS A 201 5.31 -12.05 3.76
N ASP A 202 6.13 -11.23 4.40
CA ASP A 202 5.90 -9.79 4.47
C ASP A 202 6.31 -9.08 3.16
N ILE A 203 6.18 -7.77 3.12
CA ILE A 203 6.52 -6.98 1.92
C ILE A 203 8.02 -7.06 1.63
N SER A 204 8.87 -6.94 2.64
CA SER A 204 10.34 -6.98 2.49
C SER A 204 10.81 -8.35 2.02
N GLU A 205 10.28 -9.40 2.63
CA GLU A 205 10.53 -10.79 2.23
C GLU A 205 10.06 -11.06 0.81
N SER A 206 8.91 -10.51 0.42
CA SER A 206 8.38 -10.64 -0.95
C SER A 206 9.27 -9.97 -1.99
N VAL A 207 9.84 -8.79 -1.69
CA VAL A 207 10.78 -8.09 -2.58
C VAL A 207 12.09 -8.87 -2.72
N ILE A 208 12.64 -9.38 -1.61
CA ILE A 208 13.85 -10.21 -1.62
C ILE A 208 13.60 -11.48 -2.44
N HIS A 209 12.45 -12.11 -2.22
CA HIS A 209 12.09 -13.34 -2.93
C HIS A 209 11.86 -13.11 -4.43
N ALA A 210 11.25 -11.98 -4.81
CA ALA A 210 11.12 -11.58 -6.21
C ALA A 210 12.49 -11.39 -6.89
N SER A 211 13.45 -10.80 -6.18
CA SER A 211 14.83 -10.67 -6.67
C SER A 211 15.51 -12.02 -6.85
N ALA A 212 15.30 -12.95 -5.91
CA ALA A 212 15.80 -14.32 -6.03
C ALA A 212 15.16 -15.05 -7.23
N ALA A 213 13.85 -14.90 -7.43
CA ALA A 213 13.16 -15.48 -8.58
C ALA A 213 13.67 -14.93 -9.92
N ALA A 214 13.92 -13.62 -9.98
CA ALA A 214 14.53 -13.01 -11.17
C ALA A 214 15.95 -13.54 -11.46
N LEU A 215 16.75 -13.77 -10.41
CA LEU A 215 18.08 -14.35 -10.55
C LEU A 215 18.01 -15.79 -11.06
N GLU A 216 17.12 -16.63 -10.51
CA GLU A 216 16.92 -18.01 -10.96
C GLU A 216 16.44 -18.05 -12.44
N ALA A 217 15.49 -17.20 -12.81
CA ALA A 217 15.07 -17.06 -14.21
C ALA A 217 16.24 -16.66 -15.12
N SER A 218 17.05 -15.70 -14.68
CA SER A 218 18.24 -15.26 -15.43
C SER A 218 19.27 -16.37 -15.60
N ARG A 219 19.45 -17.26 -14.61
CA ARG A 219 20.36 -18.41 -14.73
C ARG A 219 19.92 -19.35 -15.85
N VAL A 220 18.60 -19.65 -15.95
CA VAL A 220 18.06 -20.48 -17.01
C VAL A 220 18.28 -19.83 -18.38
N MET A 221 18.00 -18.54 -18.50
CA MET A 221 18.21 -17.80 -19.75
C MET A 221 19.69 -17.71 -20.14
N HIS A 222 20.57 -17.50 -19.18
CA HIS A 222 22.01 -17.47 -19.43
C HIS A 222 22.55 -18.82 -19.90
N ALA A 223 22.06 -19.92 -19.30
CA ALA A 223 22.41 -21.28 -19.70
C ALA A 223 21.99 -21.61 -21.15
N SER A 224 20.99 -20.93 -21.69
CA SER A 224 20.57 -21.08 -23.10
C SER A 224 21.53 -20.44 -24.13
N GLY A 225 22.60 -19.77 -23.66
CA GLY A 225 23.59 -19.14 -24.55
C GLY A 225 23.02 -18.03 -25.44
N GLY A 226 21.95 -17.37 -25.00
CA GLY A 226 21.29 -16.30 -25.74
C GLY A 226 20.28 -16.76 -26.78
N SER A 227 20.07 -18.08 -26.93
CA SER A 227 19.10 -18.64 -27.90
C SER A 227 17.65 -18.24 -27.65
N LEU A 228 17.34 -17.73 -26.43
CA LEU A 228 16.02 -17.24 -26.02
C LEU A 228 15.94 -15.70 -26.05
N ALA A 229 17.03 -15.02 -26.47
CA ALA A 229 16.99 -13.56 -26.55
C ALA A 229 16.09 -13.12 -27.71
N ILE A 230 15.12 -12.30 -27.42
CA ILE A 230 14.35 -11.59 -28.44
C ILE A 230 15.11 -10.31 -28.73
N GLU A 231 15.48 -10.11 -30.01
CA GLU A 231 16.05 -8.82 -30.41
C GLU A 231 15.05 -7.70 -30.09
N PRO A 232 15.47 -6.64 -29.36
CA PRO A 232 14.58 -5.54 -29.08
C PRO A 232 14.13 -4.91 -30.41
N GLU A 233 12.87 -4.58 -30.52
CA GLU A 233 12.40 -3.79 -31.65
C GLU A 233 13.22 -2.49 -31.74
N PRO A 234 13.63 -2.08 -32.96
CA PRO A 234 14.38 -0.84 -33.12
C PRO A 234 13.56 0.32 -32.54
N GLU A 235 14.19 1.15 -31.74
CA GLU A 235 13.53 2.33 -31.20
C GLU A 235 13.11 3.25 -32.35
N PRO A 236 11.87 3.77 -32.33
CA PRO A 236 11.40 4.64 -33.39
C PRO A 236 12.22 5.92 -33.42
N GLU A 237 12.47 6.45 -34.61
CA GLU A 237 13.14 7.73 -34.79
C GLU A 237 12.29 8.85 -34.17
N LEU A 238 12.86 9.55 -33.19
CA LEU A 238 12.16 10.61 -32.47
C LEU A 238 12.15 11.91 -33.29
N ARG A 239 11.09 12.69 -33.13
CA ARG A 239 10.97 14.00 -33.75
C ARG A 239 12.01 14.96 -33.17
N ALA A 240 12.71 15.70 -34.02
CA ALA A 240 13.70 16.68 -33.60
C ALA A 240 13.09 18.03 -33.22
N VAL A 241 12.30 18.02 -32.11
CA VAL A 241 11.52 19.19 -31.64
C VAL A 241 12.24 20.05 -30.59
N SER A 242 13.48 19.75 -30.26
CA SER A 242 14.26 20.46 -29.23
C SER A 242 14.50 21.95 -29.53
N ARG A 243 14.41 22.34 -30.79
CA ARG A 243 14.59 23.72 -31.25
C ARG A 243 13.27 24.42 -31.59
N GLU A 244 12.14 23.71 -31.48
CA GLU A 244 10.83 24.30 -31.72
C GLU A 244 10.36 25.04 -30.47
N ASP A 245 9.57 26.09 -30.66
CA ASP A 245 8.89 26.76 -29.56
C ASP A 245 8.01 25.76 -28.80
N PRO A 246 7.99 25.81 -27.45
CA PRO A 246 7.20 24.90 -26.66
C PRO A 246 5.71 25.02 -26.98
N ARG A 247 5.08 23.89 -27.30
CA ARG A 247 3.61 23.74 -27.42
C ARG A 247 3.19 22.66 -26.45
N ILE A 248 2.69 23.10 -25.29
CA ILE A 248 2.47 22.26 -24.15
C ILE A 248 1.02 21.83 -24.04
N LEU A 249 0.76 20.53 -23.96
CA LEU A 249 -0.50 20.00 -23.45
C LEU A 249 -0.39 19.85 -21.94
N VAL A 250 -1.24 20.55 -21.20
CA VAL A 250 -1.37 20.37 -19.75
C VAL A 250 -2.60 19.52 -19.48
N ALA A 251 -2.39 18.31 -18.94
CA ALA A 251 -3.45 17.42 -18.51
C ALA A 251 -3.59 17.46 -17.00
N VAL A 252 -4.77 17.75 -16.49
CA VAL A 252 -5.06 17.83 -15.06
C VAL A 252 -5.97 16.70 -14.64
N CYS A 253 -5.50 15.82 -13.78
CA CYS A 253 -6.29 14.74 -13.23
C CYS A 253 -7.16 15.26 -12.07
N THR A 254 -8.48 15.08 -12.17
CA THR A 254 -9.43 15.50 -11.14
C THR A 254 -9.59 14.46 -10.04
N CYS A 255 -9.32 13.19 -10.35
CA CYS A 255 -9.53 12.05 -9.46
C CYS A 255 -10.91 12.07 -8.79
N SER A 256 -11.98 12.15 -9.60
CA SER A 256 -13.36 12.31 -9.15
C SER A 256 -13.58 13.49 -8.16
N GLY A 257 -12.88 14.58 -8.39
CA GLY A 257 -12.95 15.79 -7.54
C GLY A 257 -12.02 15.78 -6.31
N SER A 258 -11.29 14.69 -6.06
CA SER A 258 -10.37 14.61 -4.90
C SER A 258 -9.08 15.41 -5.08
N LEU A 259 -8.64 15.66 -6.32
CA LEU A 259 -7.44 16.44 -6.62
C LEU A 259 -7.74 17.86 -7.06
N THR A 260 -8.84 18.05 -7.78
CA THR A 260 -9.22 19.34 -8.36
C THR A 260 -10.74 19.43 -8.41
N THR A 261 -11.31 20.44 -7.78
CA THR A 261 -12.76 20.69 -7.86
C THR A 261 -13.12 21.40 -9.18
N PRO A 262 -14.38 21.36 -9.63
CA PRO A 262 -14.81 22.12 -10.81
C PRO A 262 -14.52 23.62 -10.74
N ALA A 263 -14.63 24.22 -9.55
CA ALA A 263 -14.32 25.62 -9.35
C ALA A 263 -12.81 25.93 -9.50
N ASP A 264 -11.96 25.01 -9.02
CA ASP A 264 -10.51 25.10 -9.21
C ASP A 264 -10.12 24.93 -10.67
N ALA A 265 -10.81 24.06 -11.40
CA ALA A 265 -10.55 23.78 -12.82
C ALA A 265 -10.66 25.05 -13.68
N GLU A 266 -11.68 25.87 -13.47
CA GLU A 266 -11.83 27.15 -14.17
C GLU A 266 -10.69 28.12 -13.86
N GLY A 267 -10.29 28.19 -12.59
CA GLY A 267 -9.18 29.01 -12.14
C GLY A 267 -7.85 28.56 -12.76
N TRP A 268 -7.60 27.25 -12.81
CA TRP A 268 -6.41 26.69 -13.42
C TRP A 268 -6.36 26.92 -14.92
N THR A 269 -7.46 26.67 -15.64
CA THR A 269 -7.55 26.92 -17.08
C THR A 269 -7.20 28.36 -17.41
N ARG A 270 -7.81 29.34 -16.72
CA ARG A 270 -7.58 30.76 -16.95
C ARG A 270 -6.12 31.18 -16.72
N ARG A 271 -5.45 30.59 -15.70
CA ARG A 271 -4.04 30.90 -15.39
C ARG A 271 -3.09 30.25 -16.40
N LEU A 272 -3.31 28.97 -16.72
CA LEU A 272 -2.44 28.23 -17.63
C LEU A 272 -2.52 28.76 -19.07
N GLN A 273 -3.71 29.17 -19.53
CA GLN A 273 -3.90 29.76 -20.86
C GLN A 273 -3.28 31.16 -21.02
N GLN A 274 -2.82 31.79 -19.94
CA GLN A 274 -2.05 33.04 -20.04
C GLN A 274 -0.59 32.81 -20.51
N ASP A 275 -0.10 31.58 -20.37
CA ASP A 275 1.22 31.22 -20.85
C ASP A 275 1.16 30.90 -22.36
N PRO A 276 1.90 31.63 -23.20
CA PRO A 276 1.87 31.43 -24.66
C PRO A 276 2.40 30.06 -25.11
N CYS A 277 3.11 29.34 -24.24
CA CYS A 277 3.58 28.00 -24.49
C CYS A 277 2.51 26.93 -24.25
N VAL A 278 1.42 27.25 -23.57
CA VAL A 278 0.34 26.30 -23.30
C VAL A 278 -0.67 26.29 -24.44
N GLU A 279 -0.58 25.27 -25.28
CA GLU A 279 -1.48 25.08 -26.43
C GLU A 279 -2.87 24.63 -26.00
N GLN A 280 -2.93 23.69 -25.02
CA GLN A 280 -4.18 23.12 -24.57
C GLN A 280 -4.13 22.72 -23.10
N VAL A 281 -5.24 22.92 -22.39
CA VAL A 281 -5.48 22.40 -21.04
C VAL A 281 -6.65 21.44 -21.10
N VAL A 282 -6.48 20.22 -20.60
CA VAL A 282 -7.53 19.20 -20.53
C VAL A 282 -7.69 18.69 -19.12
N PHE A 283 -8.92 18.42 -18.71
CA PHE A 283 -9.22 17.80 -17.43
C PHE A 283 -9.69 16.37 -17.69
N MET A 284 -9.21 15.46 -16.85
CA MET A 284 -9.54 14.04 -16.96
C MET A 284 -9.80 13.45 -15.58
N GLU A 285 -10.68 12.48 -15.53
CA GLU A 285 -11.13 11.93 -14.26
C GLU A 285 -10.05 11.07 -13.58
N HIS A 286 -9.44 10.16 -14.34
CA HIS A 286 -8.46 9.21 -13.81
C HIS A 286 -7.34 8.94 -14.82
N ALA A 287 -6.26 9.71 -14.77
CA ALA A 287 -5.08 9.50 -15.62
C ALA A 287 -4.38 8.15 -15.39
N CYS A 288 -4.56 7.55 -14.22
CA CYS A 288 -3.93 6.27 -13.85
C CYS A 288 -4.62 5.04 -14.48
N THR A 289 -5.88 5.16 -14.91
CA THR A 289 -6.61 4.06 -15.57
C THR A 289 -6.16 3.86 -17.01
N GLN A 290 -6.43 2.69 -17.56
CA GLN A 290 -6.11 2.39 -18.95
C GLN A 290 -6.87 3.32 -19.91
N THR A 291 -8.17 3.46 -19.72
CA THR A 291 -9.05 4.31 -20.56
C THR A 291 -8.63 5.78 -20.50
N GLY A 292 -8.41 6.34 -19.28
CA GLY A 292 -7.98 7.73 -19.15
C GLY A 292 -6.60 7.97 -19.78
N TRP A 293 -5.71 7.00 -19.70
CA TRP A 293 -4.41 7.11 -20.34
C TRP A 293 -4.47 7.08 -21.87
N GLU A 294 -5.28 6.19 -22.43
CA GLU A 294 -5.52 6.12 -23.89
C GLU A 294 -6.15 7.40 -24.42
N GLU A 295 -7.08 7.99 -23.68
CA GLU A 295 -7.69 9.28 -24.00
C GLU A 295 -6.66 10.41 -24.00
N LEU A 296 -5.77 10.44 -23.01
CA LEU A 296 -4.68 11.44 -22.94
C LEU A 296 -3.73 11.31 -24.13
N VAL A 297 -3.30 10.10 -24.48
CA VAL A 297 -2.44 9.85 -25.63
C VAL A 297 -3.13 10.26 -26.95
N ALA A 298 -4.41 9.93 -27.08
CA ALA A 298 -5.19 10.32 -28.26
C ALA A 298 -5.34 11.85 -28.40
N THR A 299 -5.54 12.53 -27.28
CA THR A 299 -5.61 14.00 -27.23
C THR A 299 -4.27 14.62 -27.60
N ALA A 300 -3.18 14.14 -27.04
CA ALA A 300 -1.84 14.63 -27.35
C ALA A 300 -1.48 14.47 -28.84
N ARG A 301 -1.89 13.34 -29.46
CA ARG A 301 -1.71 13.11 -30.89
C ARG A 301 -2.46 14.10 -31.78
N LYS A 302 -3.69 14.47 -31.39
CA LYS A 302 -4.53 15.41 -32.17
C LYS A 302 -4.06 16.84 -32.03
N SER A 303 -3.50 17.21 -30.89
CA SER A 303 -3.15 18.60 -30.55
C SER A 303 -1.81 19.07 -31.13
N ALA A 304 -1.10 18.24 -31.89
CA ALA A 304 0.19 18.57 -32.50
C ALA A 304 1.23 19.20 -31.53
N VAL A 305 1.12 18.88 -30.23
CA VAL A 305 2.00 19.38 -29.17
C VAL A 305 3.39 18.73 -29.22
N ASN A 306 4.36 19.39 -28.63
CA ASN A 306 5.71 18.89 -28.54
C ASN A 306 6.19 18.75 -27.07
N ARG A 307 5.33 19.02 -26.11
CA ARG A 307 5.52 18.81 -24.67
C ARG A 307 4.22 18.34 -24.02
N VAL A 308 4.32 17.50 -23.00
CA VAL A 308 3.16 17.08 -22.19
C VAL A 308 3.47 17.23 -20.72
N LEU A 309 2.63 17.95 -20.00
CA LEU A 309 2.69 18.05 -18.55
C LEU A 309 1.43 17.43 -17.94
N LEU A 310 1.61 16.40 -17.13
CA LEU A 310 0.54 15.75 -16.40
C LEU A 310 0.51 16.23 -14.95
N ALA A 311 -0.49 17.01 -14.58
CA ALA A 311 -0.77 17.41 -13.20
C ALA A 311 -1.67 16.37 -12.53
N ALA A 312 -1.10 15.53 -11.67
CA ALA A 312 -1.81 14.40 -11.06
C ALA A 312 -1.35 14.15 -9.61
N CYS A 313 -1.66 12.97 -9.08
CA CYS A 313 -1.09 12.49 -7.83
C CYS A 313 0.38 12.03 -8.04
N HIS A 314 0.84 11.03 -7.35
CA HIS A 314 2.21 10.53 -7.37
C HIS A 314 2.89 10.44 -8.76
N PRO A 315 3.84 11.29 -9.12
CA PRO A 315 4.47 11.30 -10.46
C PRO A 315 5.13 9.98 -10.84
N TYR A 316 5.69 9.25 -9.88
CA TYR A 316 6.35 7.98 -10.14
C TYR A 316 5.43 6.89 -10.72
N LEU A 317 4.09 7.01 -10.53
CA LEU A 317 3.12 6.11 -11.14
C LEU A 317 3.11 6.23 -12.67
N PHE A 318 3.53 7.36 -13.19
CA PHE A 318 3.45 7.69 -14.61
C PHE A 318 4.78 7.54 -15.36
N VAL A 319 5.90 7.29 -14.67
CA VAL A 319 7.23 7.20 -15.31
C VAL A 319 7.26 6.24 -16.49
N ARG A 320 6.73 5.04 -16.34
CA ARG A 320 6.66 4.04 -17.42
C ARG A 320 5.69 4.48 -18.52
N LYS A 321 4.52 4.95 -18.12
CA LYS A 321 3.48 5.42 -19.05
C LYS A 321 3.94 6.61 -19.88
N LEU A 322 4.70 7.56 -19.29
CA LEU A 322 5.27 8.68 -20.01
C LEU A 322 6.32 8.24 -21.05
N LYS A 323 7.15 7.23 -20.74
CA LYS A 323 8.06 6.63 -21.71
C LYS A 323 7.30 5.99 -22.89
N GLU A 324 6.24 5.26 -22.60
CA GLU A 324 5.35 4.65 -23.63
C GLU A 324 4.65 5.74 -24.46
N MET A 325 4.20 6.83 -23.84
CA MET A 325 3.64 7.99 -24.53
C MET A 325 4.67 8.67 -25.44
N GLY A 326 5.91 8.87 -24.96
CA GLY A 326 6.99 9.41 -25.77
C GLY A 326 7.20 8.62 -27.07
N ARG A 327 7.27 7.30 -26.96
CA ARG A 327 7.33 6.42 -28.14
C ARG A 327 6.12 6.58 -29.05
N ALA A 328 4.92 6.64 -28.49
CA ALA A 328 3.66 6.76 -29.23
C ALA A 328 3.52 8.12 -29.95
N LEU A 329 4.13 9.18 -29.44
CA LEU A 329 4.14 10.53 -30.00
C LEU A 329 5.41 10.84 -30.79
N LEU A 330 6.38 9.93 -30.80
CA LEU A 330 7.72 10.12 -31.35
C LEU A 330 8.45 11.31 -30.70
N LEU A 331 8.22 11.53 -29.40
CA LEU A 331 8.84 12.57 -28.60
C LEU A 331 9.86 11.97 -27.63
N ASP A 332 10.93 12.69 -27.38
CA ASP A 332 11.86 12.34 -26.31
C ASP A 332 11.12 12.31 -24.96
N PRO A 333 11.23 11.24 -24.18
CA PRO A 333 10.61 11.18 -22.85
C PRO A 333 10.95 12.34 -21.91
N ALA A 334 12.08 13.02 -22.10
CA ALA A 334 12.46 14.22 -21.36
C ALA A 334 11.55 15.43 -21.62
N LEU A 335 10.71 15.36 -22.66
CA LEU A 335 9.73 16.38 -23.03
C LEU A 335 8.35 16.15 -22.40
N LEU A 336 8.24 15.07 -21.63
CA LEU A 336 7.00 14.69 -20.96
C LEU A 336 7.28 14.58 -19.45
N ASP A 337 6.43 15.22 -18.64
CA ASP A 337 6.62 15.23 -17.20
C ASP A 337 5.29 15.06 -16.45
N ALA A 338 5.38 14.64 -15.19
CA ALA A 338 4.25 14.58 -14.28
C ALA A 338 4.58 15.31 -12.98
N VAL A 339 3.65 16.13 -12.51
CA VAL A 339 3.80 16.90 -11.27
C VAL A 339 2.75 16.49 -10.24
N ASP A 340 3.15 16.46 -8.97
CA ASP A 340 2.25 16.19 -7.85
C ASP A 340 1.50 17.46 -7.46
N ILE A 341 0.18 17.46 -7.67
CA ILE A 341 -0.68 18.60 -7.33
C ILE A 341 -1.32 18.49 -5.94
N ARG A 342 -1.03 17.42 -5.19
CA ARG A 342 -1.50 17.25 -3.81
C ARG A 342 -0.61 18.03 -2.82
N LEU A 343 0.65 18.26 -3.18
CA LEU A 343 1.58 18.98 -2.31
C LEU A 343 1.26 20.46 -2.33
N PRO A 344 1.14 21.11 -1.14
CA PRO A 344 1.08 22.57 -1.10
C PRO A 344 2.35 23.10 -1.78
N ARG A 345 2.20 23.98 -2.78
CA ARG A 345 3.32 24.62 -3.44
C ARG A 345 4.15 25.32 -2.37
N GLN A 346 5.40 24.93 -2.21
CA GLN A 346 6.38 25.83 -1.63
C GLN A 346 6.40 27.04 -2.56
N THR A 347 5.94 28.17 -2.08
CA THR A 347 6.17 29.45 -2.74
C THR A 347 7.66 29.53 -3.03
N PRO A 348 8.10 29.83 -4.28
CA PRO A 348 9.51 30.08 -4.52
C PRO A 348 9.97 31.08 -3.48
N CYS A 349 11.08 30.83 -2.81
CA CYS A 349 11.72 31.81 -1.92
C CYS A 349 12.15 33.01 -2.77
N THR A 350 11.20 33.89 -3.05
CA THR A 350 11.47 35.27 -3.47
C THR A 350 11.45 36.07 -2.19
N GLU A 351 12.60 36.16 -1.60
CA GLU A 351 13.13 37.15 -0.67
C GLU A 351 14.00 36.47 0.36
N SER A 352 15.31 36.59 0.18
CA SER A 352 16.27 36.38 1.26
C SER A 352 15.87 37.30 2.41
N PRO A 353 15.70 36.81 3.66
CA PRO A 353 15.48 37.72 4.78
C PRO A 353 16.72 38.60 4.91
N PRO A 354 16.54 39.89 5.14
CA PRO A 354 17.66 40.78 5.36
C PRO A 354 18.36 40.38 6.65
N ASN A 355 19.64 40.01 6.53
CA ASN A 355 20.61 39.88 7.62
C ASN A 355 20.18 39.08 8.87
N ALA A 356 20.26 37.76 8.81
CA ALA A 356 20.55 36.94 9.99
C ALA A 356 22.06 37.00 10.23
N THR A 357 22.47 37.72 11.28
CA THR A 357 23.84 37.67 11.82
C THR A 357 24.20 36.22 12.21
N ALA A 358 25.41 35.82 11.83
CA ALA A 358 25.99 34.54 12.18
C ALA A 358 26.01 34.36 13.71
N GLY A 359 25.19 33.45 14.24
CA GLY A 359 25.23 33.16 15.65
C GLY A 359 24.01 32.39 16.19
N ASP A 360 23.43 31.41 15.54
CA ASP A 360 22.58 30.42 16.20
C ASP A 360 22.36 29.24 15.25
N VAL A 361 23.32 28.33 15.24
CA VAL A 361 23.16 27.00 14.69
C VAL A 361 22.85 26.07 15.86
N PRO A 362 21.66 25.52 15.98
CA PRO A 362 21.41 24.47 16.98
C PRO A 362 22.18 23.21 16.55
N GLU A 363 23.01 22.70 17.45
CA GLU A 363 23.72 21.44 17.32
C GLU A 363 22.76 20.31 16.99
N ASN A 364 22.97 19.72 15.84
CA ASN A 364 22.28 18.52 15.38
C ASN A 364 22.80 17.33 16.21
N LYS A 365 22.08 16.94 17.26
CA LYS A 365 22.34 15.68 17.97
C LYS A 365 21.93 14.55 17.04
N GLY A 366 22.96 13.91 16.50
CA GLY A 366 22.85 12.76 15.63
C GLY A 366 22.03 11.64 16.26
N LEU A 367 21.16 11.07 15.44
CA LEU A 367 20.57 9.76 15.63
C LEU A 367 21.61 8.73 15.14
N GLU A 368 22.33 8.11 16.09
CA GLU A 368 22.94 6.79 15.89
C GLU A 368 21.90 5.67 16.03
#